data_d746eefba4984a477bf08253033b7073
#
_entry.id   d746eefba4984a477bf08253033b7073
#
_cell.length_a   1.000
_cell.length_b   1.000
_cell.length_c   1.000
_cell.angle_alpha   90.00
_cell.angle_beta   90.00
_cell.angle_gamma   90.00
#
_symmetry.space_group_name_H-M   'P 1'
#
loop_
_entity.id
_entity.type
_entity.pdbx_description
1 polymer ?
#
loop_
_entity_poly.entity_id
_entity_poly.type
_entity_poly.pdbx_seq_one_letter_code
_entity_poly.pdbx_strand_id
1 'polypeptide(L)'
;MKKLLLALAALFVVGLATFYLLPSNSKPADANVVFQDASGKKLTEKDFTGKPTVYYAWASWCPDCQQELPILNTLKEKYADKVEFVGVAMISQKEPIENGKKYLKEHSLSLNYYSDVDSSFQKYHEITEIPTLIFVDKDGKIVKKTAGVLTQEELETYIKEIL
;
A
#
# COMPACT_ATOMS: atom_id res chain seq x y z
N MET A 1 26.67 0.03 -46.05
CA MET A 1 26.72 0.68 -44.74
C MET A 1 25.40 1.43 -44.40
N LYS A 2 24.88 2.35 -45.25
CA LYS A 2 23.62 3.09 -44.98
C LYS A 2 22.39 2.20 -44.73
N LYS A 3 22.22 1.09 -45.48
CA LYS A 3 21.08 0.16 -45.29
C LYS A 3 21.13 -0.60 -43.97
N LEU A 4 22.34 -0.92 -43.46
CA LEU A 4 22.54 -1.58 -42.19
C LEU A 4 22.23 -0.64 -41.01
N LEU A 5 22.63 0.65 -41.11
CA LEU A 5 22.34 1.66 -40.12
C LEU A 5 20.84 1.96 -40.01
N LEU A 6 20.13 1.99 -41.13
CA LEU A 6 18.68 2.18 -41.16
C LEU A 6 17.93 0.97 -40.53
N ALA A 7 18.40 -0.24 -40.77
CA ALA A 7 17.83 -1.47 -40.14
C ALA A 7 18.05 -1.48 -38.62
N LEU A 8 19.22 -1.07 -38.15
CA LEU A 8 19.51 -0.97 -36.71
C LEU A 8 18.69 0.12 -36.03
N ALA A 9 18.51 1.29 -36.70
CA ALA A 9 17.67 2.35 -36.19
C ALA A 9 16.19 1.94 -36.11
N ALA A 10 15.68 1.21 -37.10
CA ALA A 10 14.32 0.67 -37.09
C ALA A 10 14.10 -0.36 -35.95
N LEU A 11 15.04 -1.25 -35.71
CA LEU A 11 15.00 -2.21 -34.59
C LEU A 11 15.05 -1.51 -33.24
N PHE A 12 15.82 -0.44 -33.10
CA PHE A 12 15.87 0.35 -31.87
C PHE A 12 14.56 1.09 -31.57
N VAL A 13 13.93 1.67 -32.61
CA VAL A 13 12.61 2.33 -32.48
C VAL A 13 11.51 1.33 -32.13
N VAL A 14 11.51 0.15 -32.74
CA VAL A 14 10.56 -0.94 -32.42
C VAL A 14 10.79 -1.44 -31.00
N GLY A 15 12.04 -1.60 -30.57
CA GLY A 15 12.38 -2.00 -29.20
C GLY A 15 11.93 -0.98 -28.15
N LEU A 16 12.10 0.32 -28.44
CA LEU A 16 11.60 1.39 -27.58
C LEU A 16 10.06 1.40 -27.52
N ALA A 17 9.40 1.28 -28.65
CA ALA A 17 7.94 1.25 -28.71
C ALA A 17 7.34 0.07 -27.96
N THR A 18 7.95 -1.14 -28.06
CA THR A 18 7.51 -2.31 -27.30
C THR A 18 7.75 -2.15 -25.80
N PHE A 19 8.85 -1.51 -25.39
CA PHE A 19 9.14 -1.22 -23.98
C PHE A 19 8.09 -0.28 -23.35
N TYR A 20 7.65 0.76 -24.10
CA TYR A 20 6.60 1.68 -23.63
C TYR A 20 5.18 1.09 -23.71
N LEU A 21 4.96 0.04 -24.52
CA LEU A 21 3.66 -0.62 -24.68
C LEU A 21 3.49 -1.86 -23.79
N LEU A 22 4.53 -2.26 -23.02
CA LEU A 22 4.38 -3.33 -22.05
C LEU A 22 3.40 -2.86 -20.96
N PRO A 23 2.28 -3.55 -20.74
CA PRO A 23 1.38 -3.21 -19.67
C PRO A 23 2.15 -3.30 -18.34
N SER A 24 2.13 -2.23 -17.56
CA SER A 24 2.66 -2.28 -16.19
C SER A 24 1.85 -3.33 -15.43
N ASN A 25 2.52 -4.32 -14.86
CA ASN A 25 1.90 -5.47 -14.17
C ASN A 25 1.34 -5.07 -12.79
N SER A 26 0.80 -3.85 -12.67
CA SER A 26 0.19 -3.33 -11.45
C SER A 26 -1.24 -3.86 -11.36
N LYS A 27 -1.51 -4.68 -10.34
CA LYS A 27 -2.89 -5.08 -10.01
C LYS A 27 -3.69 -3.82 -9.68
N PRO A 28 -4.88 -3.62 -10.28
CA PRO A 28 -5.75 -2.49 -9.91
C PRO A 28 -6.41 -2.75 -8.55
N ALA A 29 -6.96 -1.69 -7.93
CA ALA A 29 -7.82 -1.82 -6.74
C ALA A 29 -8.95 -2.83 -6.96
N ASP A 30 -9.12 -3.80 -6.05
CA ASP A 30 -10.08 -4.89 -6.21
C ASP A 30 -11.31 -4.70 -5.31
N ALA A 31 -12.51 -4.80 -5.90
CA ALA A 31 -13.78 -4.76 -5.17
C ALA A 31 -14.02 -5.98 -4.28
N ASN A 32 -13.26 -7.07 -4.50
CA ASN A 32 -13.37 -8.29 -3.69
C ASN A 32 -12.47 -8.26 -2.43
N VAL A 33 -11.56 -7.29 -2.33
CA VAL A 33 -10.79 -7.05 -1.10
C VAL A 33 -11.68 -6.30 -0.12
N VAL A 34 -12.00 -6.95 1.00
CA VAL A 34 -12.96 -6.44 1.98
C VAL A 34 -12.25 -6.11 3.29
N PHE A 35 -12.40 -4.89 3.73
CA PHE A 35 -11.98 -4.42 5.05
C PHE A 35 -13.18 -4.27 5.98
N GLN A 36 -12.94 -4.32 7.27
CA GLN A 36 -13.90 -3.92 8.27
C GLN A 36 -13.30 -2.77 9.10
N ASP A 37 -13.97 -1.63 9.17
CA ASP A 37 -13.53 -0.50 9.98
C ASP A 37 -13.78 -0.74 11.49
N ALA A 38 -13.38 0.23 12.31
CA ALA A 38 -13.54 0.14 13.76
C ALA A 38 -15.01 0.02 14.24
N SER A 39 -15.98 0.43 13.41
CA SER A 39 -17.41 0.30 13.69
C SER A 39 -18.02 -1.02 13.23
N GLY A 40 -17.27 -1.82 12.46
CA GLY A 40 -17.74 -3.05 11.83
C GLY A 40 -18.30 -2.84 10.42
N LYS A 41 -18.25 -1.63 9.86
CA LYS A 41 -18.68 -1.34 8.49
C LYS A 41 -17.70 -1.96 7.50
N LYS A 42 -18.23 -2.64 6.50
CA LYS A 42 -17.44 -3.19 5.40
C LYS A 42 -17.12 -2.12 4.35
N LEU A 43 -15.87 -2.09 3.91
CA LEU A 43 -15.35 -1.26 2.82
C LEU A 43 -14.52 -2.15 1.89
N THR A 44 -14.23 -1.62 0.71
CA THR A 44 -13.36 -2.25 -0.29
C THR A 44 -12.26 -1.28 -0.71
N GLU A 45 -11.26 -1.73 -1.44
CA GLU A 45 -10.23 -0.83 -1.98
C GLU A 45 -10.80 0.26 -2.88
N LYS A 46 -11.94 0.01 -3.53
CA LYS A 46 -12.62 1.00 -4.36
C LYS A 46 -13.14 2.20 -3.58
N ASP A 47 -13.43 2.04 -2.28
CA ASP A 47 -13.85 3.13 -1.41
C ASP A 47 -12.74 4.16 -1.18
N PHE A 48 -11.48 3.82 -1.49
CA PHE A 48 -10.31 4.68 -1.39
C PHE A 48 -9.82 5.21 -2.75
N THR A 49 -10.43 4.80 -3.86
CA THR A 49 -10.07 5.28 -5.21
C THR A 49 -10.38 6.79 -5.37
N GLY A 50 -9.50 7.49 -6.08
CA GLY A 50 -9.61 8.94 -6.28
C GLY A 50 -8.68 9.75 -5.36
N LYS A 51 -8.04 9.10 -4.38
CA LYS A 51 -7.05 9.68 -3.50
C LYS A 51 -5.82 8.76 -3.40
N PRO A 52 -4.59 9.29 -3.49
CA PRO A 52 -3.40 8.49 -3.22
C PRO A 52 -3.50 7.83 -1.86
N THR A 53 -3.17 6.54 -1.78
CA THR A 53 -3.39 5.74 -0.56
C THR A 53 -2.14 4.97 -0.17
N VAL A 54 -1.81 4.98 1.12
CA VAL A 54 -0.81 4.10 1.74
C VAL A 54 -1.54 3.06 2.56
N TYR A 55 -1.57 1.82 2.07
CA TYR A 55 -1.98 0.67 2.87
C TYR A 55 -0.80 0.17 3.67
N TYR A 56 -1.01 -0.16 4.95
CA TYR A 56 0.01 -0.81 5.77
C TYR A 56 -0.59 -2.00 6.51
N ALA A 57 -0.07 -3.19 6.18
CA ALA A 57 -0.42 -4.43 6.84
C ALA A 57 0.38 -4.57 8.13
N TRP A 58 -0.29 -4.80 9.26
CA TRP A 58 0.33 -4.80 10.57
C TRP A 58 -0.39 -5.70 11.58
N ALA A 59 0.22 -5.87 12.74
CA ALA A 59 -0.43 -6.47 13.92
C ALA A 59 0.10 -5.83 15.20
N SER A 60 -0.72 -5.79 16.25
CA SER A 60 -0.37 -5.16 17.53
C SER A 60 0.81 -5.82 18.25
N TRP A 61 1.03 -7.10 18.02
CA TRP A 61 2.13 -7.88 18.63
C TRP A 61 3.45 -7.85 17.82
N CYS A 62 3.47 -7.20 16.65
CA CYS A 62 4.62 -7.15 15.75
C CYS A 62 5.60 -6.03 16.17
N PRO A 63 6.83 -6.32 16.64
CA PRO A 63 7.75 -5.30 17.10
C PRO A 63 8.14 -4.28 16.03
N ASP A 64 8.39 -4.75 14.80
CA ASP A 64 8.75 -3.91 13.67
C ASP A 64 7.59 -2.97 13.28
N CYS A 65 6.34 -3.49 13.34
CA CYS A 65 5.16 -2.66 13.13
C CYS A 65 5.04 -1.58 14.21
N GLN A 66 5.29 -1.93 15.48
CA GLN A 66 5.25 -0.98 16.59
C GLN A 66 6.28 0.14 16.45
N GLN A 67 7.44 -0.15 15.84
CA GLN A 67 8.47 0.84 15.56
C GLN A 67 8.04 1.81 14.44
N GLU A 68 7.33 1.34 13.42
CA GLU A 68 6.94 2.12 12.24
C GLU A 68 5.66 2.94 12.44
N LEU A 69 4.69 2.44 13.24
CA LEU A 69 3.40 3.09 13.45
C LEU A 69 3.48 4.57 13.91
N PRO A 70 4.39 4.99 14.83
CA PRO A 70 4.54 6.39 15.19
C PRO A 70 4.99 7.27 14.02
N ILE A 71 5.84 6.75 13.14
CA ILE A 71 6.30 7.47 11.94
C ILE A 71 5.12 7.64 10.97
N LEU A 72 4.37 6.57 10.73
CA LEU A 72 3.15 6.63 9.90
C LEU A 72 2.11 7.60 10.47
N ASN A 73 1.96 7.66 11.80
CA ASN A 73 1.07 8.62 12.44
C ASN A 73 1.48 10.08 12.15
N THR A 74 2.77 10.38 12.27
CA THR A 74 3.33 11.71 11.94
C THR A 74 3.12 12.04 10.46
N LEU A 75 3.35 11.09 9.57
CA LEU A 75 3.16 11.28 8.13
C LEU A 75 1.68 11.43 7.76
N LYS A 76 0.78 10.70 8.41
CA LYS A 76 -0.66 10.89 8.25
C LYS A 76 -1.06 12.32 8.58
N GLU A 77 -0.58 12.89 9.68
CA GLU A 77 -0.86 14.28 10.04
C GLU A 77 -0.32 15.27 9.00
N LYS A 78 0.92 15.03 8.53
CA LYS A 78 1.59 15.86 7.52
C LYS A 78 0.89 15.85 6.16
N TYR A 79 0.35 14.72 5.74
CA TYR A 79 -0.24 14.50 4.40
C TYR A 79 -1.76 14.30 4.40
N ALA A 80 -2.47 14.60 5.51
CA ALA A 80 -3.89 14.28 5.74
C ALA A 80 -4.82 14.68 4.59
N ASP A 81 -4.60 15.84 3.96
CA ASP A 81 -5.45 16.33 2.87
C ASP A 81 -5.14 15.68 1.51
N LYS A 82 -3.96 15.08 1.36
CA LYS A 82 -3.43 14.60 0.08
C LYS A 82 -3.37 13.09 -0.04
N VAL A 83 -3.17 12.39 1.06
CA VAL A 83 -2.96 10.93 1.08
C VAL A 83 -3.87 10.29 2.13
N GLU A 84 -4.49 9.17 1.76
CA GLU A 84 -5.20 8.32 2.70
C GLU A 84 -4.24 7.29 3.31
N PHE A 85 -4.34 7.07 4.64
CA PHE A 85 -3.56 6.06 5.35
C PHE A 85 -4.50 4.99 5.88
N VAL A 86 -4.38 3.78 5.36
CA VAL A 86 -5.26 2.66 5.62
C VAL A 86 -4.50 1.55 6.35
N GLY A 87 -4.63 1.52 7.66
CA GLY A 87 -4.00 0.51 8.51
C GLY A 87 -4.81 -0.77 8.58
N VAL A 88 -4.32 -1.82 7.92
CA VAL A 88 -5.01 -3.10 7.82
C VAL A 88 -4.41 -4.09 8.82
N ALA A 89 -5.12 -4.35 9.91
CA ALA A 89 -4.71 -5.35 10.89
C ALA A 89 -4.91 -6.77 10.32
N MET A 90 -3.84 -7.57 10.37
CA MET A 90 -3.84 -8.96 9.93
C MET A 90 -4.48 -9.87 10.98
N ILE A 91 -5.79 -10.08 10.87
CA ILE A 91 -6.57 -10.84 11.87
C ILE A 91 -6.13 -12.29 11.91
N SER A 92 -5.86 -12.78 13.12
CA SER A 92 -5.43 -14.14 13.40
C SER A 92 -5.74 -14.51 14.85
N GLN A 93 -5.40 -15.71 15.28
CA GLN A 93 -5.51 -16.09 16.70
C GLN A 93 -4.66 -15.18 17.62
N LYS A 94 -3.52 -14.66 17.14
CA LYS A 94 -2.66 -13.72 17.87
C LYS A 94 -3.11 -12.26 17.75
N GLU A 95 -3.93 -11.95 16.75
CA GLU A 95 -4.44 -10.60 16.48
C GLU A 95 -5.97 -10.62 16.35
N PRO A 96 -6.72 -10.77 17.45
CA PRO A 96 -8.16 -10.50 17.48
C PRO A 96 -8.43 -9.02 17.12
N ILE A 97 -9.61 -8.76 16.55
CA ILE A 97 -10.01 -7.42 16.07
C ILE A 97 -9.77 -6.31 17.11
N GLU A 98 -10.04 -6.59 18.39
CA GLU A 98 -9.93 -5.58 19.45
C GLU A 98 -8.48 -5.22 19.83
N ASN A 99 -7.50 -6.10 19.55
CA ASN A 99 -6.10 -5.88 19.94
C ASN A 99 -5.50 -4.68 19.22
N GLY A 100 -5.67 -4.56 17.90
CA GLY A 100 -5.15 -3.44 17.14
C GLY A 100 -5.80 -2.12 17.54
N LYS A 101 -7.13 -2.08 17.73
CA LYS A 101 -7.84 -0.90 18.23
C LYS A 101 -7.32 -0.45 19.60
N LYS A 102 -7.16 -1.43 20.52
CA LYS A 102 -6.65 -1.18 21.86
C LYS A 102 -5.23 -0.62 21.80
N TYR A 103 -4.35 -1.23 20.99
CA TYR A 103 -2.98 -0.78 20.82
C TYR A 103 -2.91 0.68 20.36
N LEU A 104 -3.63 1.04 19.29
CA LEU A 104 -3.64 2.42 18.77
C LEU A 104 -4.10 3.42 19.85
N LYS A 105 -5.14 3.08 20.59
CA LYS A 105 -5.66 3.93 21.69
C LYS A 105 -4.65 4.10 22.83
N GLU A 106 -4.02 3.01 23.30
CA GLU A 106 -3.07 3.02 24.41
C GLU A 106 -1.79 3.80 24.08
N HIS A 107 -1.40 3.83 22.80
CA HIS A 107 -0.23 4.56 22.32
C HIS A 107 -0.56 5.94 21.72
N SER A 108 -1.81 6.41 21.87
CA SER A 108 -2.26 7.72 21.36
C SER A 108 -2.00 7.91 19.87
N LEU A 109 -2.13 6.84 19.07
CA LEU A 109 -1.96 6.88 17.62
C LEU A 109 -3.32 7.15 16.95
N SER A 110 -3.41 8.21 16.15
CA SER A 110 -4.63 8.63 15.44
C SER A 110 -4.82 7.94 14.08
N LEU A 111 -4.10 6.85 13.83
CA LEU A 111 -4.17 6.08 12.60
C LEU A 111 -5.55 5.44 12.42
N ASN A 112 -6.04 5.40 11.16
CA ASN A 112 -7.28 4.73 10.84
C ASN A 112 -7.10 3.21 10.97
N TYR A 113 -8.04 2.55 11.65
CA TYR A 113 -8.02 1.11 11.86
C TYR A 113 -8.99 0.41 10.92
N TYR A 114 -8.48 -0.56 10.21
CA TYR A 114 -9.24 -1.53 9.43
C TYR A 114 -8.76 -2.95 9.75
N SER A 115 -9.60 -3.93 9.54
CA SER A 115 -9.27 -5.34 9.78
C SER A 115 -9.54 -6.18 8.53
N ASP A 116 -8.61 -7.08 8.22
CA ASP A 116 -8.71 -8.07 7.15
C ASP A 116 -9.33 -9.37 7.71
N VAL A 117 -10.64 -9.34 7.96
CA VAL A 117 -11.35 -10.42 8.68
C VAL A 117 -11.46 -11.73 7.91
N ASP A 118 -11.42 -11.69 6.58
CA ASP A 118 -11.52 -12.88 5.71
C ASP A 118 -10.21 -13.19 4.98
N SER A 119 -9.14 -12.46 5.30
CA SER A 119 -7.82 -12.53 4.68
C SER A 119 -7.84 -12.23 3.18
N SER A 120 -8.83 -11.49 2.68
CA SER A 120 -8.91 -11.13 1.26
C SER A 120 -7.81 -10.15 0.85
N PHE A 121 -7.50 -9.15 1.70
CA PHE A 121 -6.39 -8.23 1.49
C PHE A 121 -5.04 -8.94 1.47
N GLN A 122 -4.80 -9.79 2.46
CA GLN A 122 -3.57 -10.57 2.56
C GLN A 122 -3.35 -11.44 1.31
N LYS A 123 -4.40 -12.16 0.88
CA LYS A 123 -4.33 -13.07 -0.28
C LYS A 123 -4.15 -12.31 -1.58
N TYR A 124 -4.93 -11.25 -1.80
CA TYR A 124 -4.88 -10.48 -3.04
C TYR A 124 -3.53 -9.82 -3.24
N HIS A 125 -2.97 -9.22 -2.18
CA HIS A 125 -1.68 -8.56 -2.23
C HIS A 125 -0.50 -9.49 -1.93
N GLU A 126 -0.73 -10.80 -1.75
CA GLU A 126 0.34 -11.79 -1.49
C GLU A 126 1.23 -11.35 -0.32
N ILE A 127 0.60 -10.96 0.81
CA ILE A 127 1.33 -10.51 2.00
C ILE A 127 1.77 -11.73 2.79
N THR A 128 3.09 -11.92 2.91
CA THR A 128 3.72 -13.05 3.60
C THR A 128 4.40 -12.65 4.90
N GLU A 129 4.62 -11.34 5.08
CA GLU A 129 5.29 -10.77 6.26
C GLU A 129 4.72 -9.39 6.60
N ILE A 130 4.91 -8.94 7.84
CA ILE A 130 4.52 -7.63 8.34
C ILE A 130 5.69 -6.95 9.08
N PRO A 131 5.82 -5.61 8.98
CA PRO A 131 4.96 -4.72 8.21
C PRO A 131 5.14 -4.89 6.69
N THR A 132 4.06 -4.74 5.95
CA THR A 132 4.09 -4.60 4.48
C THR A 132 3.32 -3.34 4.12
N LEU A 133 3.93 -2.48 3.30
CA LEU A 133 3.34 -1.24 2.83
C LEU A 133 3.08 -1.31 1.32
N ILE A 134 1.94 -0.75 0.92
CA ILE A 134 1.52 -0.68 -0.48
C ILE A 134 1.14 0.76 -0.78
N PHE A 135 1.86 1.37 -1.71
CA PHE A 135 1.66 2.76 -2.13
C PHE A 135 0.88 2.78 -3.44
N VAL A 136 -0.27 3.42 -3.42
CA VAL A 136 -1.25 3.41 -4.52
C VAL A 136 -1.54 4.84 -4.94
N ASP A 137 -1.51 5.12 -6.24
CA ASP A 137 -1.86 6.42 -6.78
C ASP A 137 -3.38 6.67 -6.78
N LYS A 138 -3.80 7.88 -7.14
CA LYS A 138 -5.22 8.27 -7.19
C LYS A 138 -6.09 7.42 -8.13
N ASP A 139 -5.48 6.76 -9.11
CA ASP A 139 -6.17 5.92 -10.09
C ASP A 139 -6.28 4.44 -9.63
N GLY A 140 -5.79 4.15 -8.40
CA GLY A 140 -5.82 2.80 -7.81
C GLY A 140 -4.69 1.90 -8.29
N LYS A 141 -3.65 2.46 -8.93
CA LYS A 141 -2.50 1.70 -9.41
C LYS A 141 -1.46 1.57 -8.30
N ILE A 142 -0.99 0.35 -8.05
CA ILE A 142 0.12 0.11 -7.14
C ILE A 142 1.42 0.64 -7.77
N VAL A 143 2.01 1.65 -7.14
CA VAL A 143 3.29 2.25 -7.54
C VAL A 143 4.44 1.51 -6.87
N LYS A 144 4.28 1.19 -5.59
CA LYS A 144 5.30 0.50 -4.80
C LYS A 144 4.66 -0.47 -3.80
N LYS A 145 5.29 -1.62 -3.62
CA LYS A 145 5.05 -2.53 -2.49
C LYS A 145 6.39 -2.84 -1.84
N THR A 146 6.44 -2.83 -0.53
CA THR A 146 7.66 -3.11 0.25
C THR A 146 7.31 -3.84 1.53
N ALA A 147 8.22 -4.64 2.04
CA ALA A 147 8.11 -5.34 3.32
C ALA A 147 9.28 -4.97 4.22
N GLY A 148 9.08 -5.06 5.53
CA GLY A 148 10.00 -4.60 6.56
C GLY A 148 9.87 -3.11 6.88
N VAL A 149 10.55 -2.69 7.94
CA VAL A 149 10.50 -1.31 8.47
C VAL A 149 11.19 -0.35 7.51
N LEU A 150 10.52 0.75 7.21
CA LEU A 150 11.07 1.86 6.43
C LEU A 150 11.43 3.03 7.34
N THR A 151 12.46 3.75 6.96
CA THR A 151 12.78 5.05 7.56
C THR A 151 11.74 6.11 7.14
N GLN A 152 11.63 7.18 7.91
CA GLN A 152 10.74 8.30 7.54
C GLN A 152 11.08 8.88 6.16
N GLU A 153 12.35 8.96 5.80
CA GLU A 153 12.80 9.50 4.51
C GLU A 153 12.35 8.60 3.34
N GLU A 154 12.48 7.28 3.49
CA GLU A 154 11.99 6.31 2.49
C GLU A 154 10.48 6.38 2.32
N LEU A 155 9.73 6.43 3.44
CA LEU A 155 8.28 6.59 3.44
C LEU A 155 7.86 7.88 2.71
N GLU A 156 8.52 9.02 3.01
CA GLU A 156 8.23 10.29 2.34
C GLU A 156 8.58 10.26 0.84
N THR A 157 9.61 9.53 0.47
CA THR A 157 9.99 9.36 -0.93
C THR A 157 8.88 8.62 -1.69
N TYR A 158 8.42 7.48 -1.18
CA TYR A 158 7.34 6.72 -1.82
C TYR A 158 5.99 7.43 -1.79
N ILE A 159 5.69 8.20 -0.74
CA ILE A 159 4.49 9.05 -0.69
C ILE A 159 4.53 10.10 -1.81
N LYS A 160 5.67 10.70 -2.10
CA LYS A 160 5.81 11.67 -3.20
C LYS A 160 5.63 11.04 -4.59
N GLU A 161 5.95 9.76 -4.74
CA GLU A 161 5.77 9.04 -6.00
C GLU A 161 4.29 8.77 -6.34
N ILE A 162 3.39 8.78 -5.34
CA ILE A 162 1.94 8.56 -5.55
C ILE A 162 1.13 9.86 -5.61
N LEU A 163 1.74 11.02 -5.32
CA LEU A 163 1.11 12.34 -5.38
C LEU A 163 1.08 12.87 -6.82
#